data_4bb08a3a661cced999a27c00e232a3d2
#
_entry.id   4bb08a3a661cced999a27c00e232a3d2
#
_cell.length_a   1.000
_cell.length_b   1.000
_cell.length_c   1.000
_cell.angle_alpha   90.00
_cell.angle_beta   90.00
_cell.angle_gamma   90.00
#
_symmetry.space_group_name_H-M   'P 1'
#
loop_
_entity.id
_entity.type
_entity.pdbx_description
1 polymer ?
#
loop_
_entity_poly.entity_id
_entity_poly.type
_entity_poly.pdbx_seq_one_letter_code
_entity_poly.pdbx_strand_id
1 'polypeptide(L)'
;MLTLEKITKHYNPGSVNEMCLFDGFDFTVEDGEFVSVVGSNGSGKTSLLNLICGSIDTDGGRIVVNGQDITRRQAYVRHRKIGRVYQDPSKGTCPSMTILENMSLADNKGRHYGLRKGINKSRTAHYRELLSQLDLGLEEKLDTRVGDLSGGQRQAMALLMSTMTPIDFLILDEHTAALDPRTAEIIMKLTDRIVREKKVTTIMVTHNLRYALEYGSRLVMLHEGKVIVDRSGEAKKRMDTEEIMAIFNRISVECGN
;
A
#
# COMPACT_ATOMS: atom_id res chain seq x y z
N MET A 1 7.12 -11.45 -7.64
CA MET A 1 6.31 -12.41 -6.84
C MET A 1 6.60 -12.23 -5.35
N LEU A 2 5.56 -12.16 -4.51
CA LEU A 2 5.63 -12.15 -3.04
C LEU A 2 4.97 -13.42 -2.52
N THR A 3 5.61 -14.09 -1.57
CA THR A 3 5.05 -15.26 -0.89
C THR A 3 5.25 -15.15 0.61
N LEU A 4 4.17 -15.29 1.35
CA LEU A 4 4.16 -15.50 2.79
C LEU A 4 3.90 -16.98 3.02
N GLU A 5 4.80 -17.67 3.72
CA GLU A 5 4.76 -19.12 3.93
C GLU A 5 4.64 -19.41 5.42
N LYS A 6 3.52 -20.01 5.80
CA LYS A 6 3.22 -20.47 7.17
C LYS A 6 3.46 -19.41 8.23
N ILE A 7 3.04 -18.18 7.94
CA ILE A 7 3.21 -17.06 8.86
C ILE A 7 2.41 -17.28 10.14
N THR A 8 3.11 -17.13 11.26
CA THR A 8 2.51 -17.13 12.59
C THR A 8 2.76 -15.77 13.24
N LYS A 9 1.70 -15.18 13.81
CA LYS A 9 1.79 -13.90 14.53
C LYS A 9 0.88 -13.85 15.73
N HIS A 10 1.50 -13.70 16.90
CA HIS A 10 0.83 -13.47 18.17
C HIS A 10 0.94 -12.01 18.58
N TYR A 11 -0.10 -11.52 19.21
CA TYR A 11 -0.13 -10.24 19.90
C TYR A 11 -0.29 -10.46 21.40
N ASN A 12 0.40 -9.66 22.21
CA ASN A 12 0.37 -9.68 23.67
C ASN A 12 0.65 -11.09 24.27
N PRO A 13 1.71 -11.79 23.85
CA PRO A 13 1.98 -13.15 24.32
C PRO A 13 2.14 -13.19 25.84
N GLY A 14 1.56 -14.21 26.47
CA GLY A 14 1.59 -14.40 27.92
C GLY A 14 0.70 -13.45 28.73
N SER A 15 -0.16 -12.67 28.09
CA SER A 15 -1.14 -11.80 28.74
C SER A 15 -2.56 -12.34 28.60
N VAL A 16 -3.50 -11.77 29.39
CA VAL A 16 -4.94 -12.11 29.31
C VAL A 16 -5.53 -11.77 27.93
N ASN A 17 -4.88 -10.84 27.21
CA ASN A 17 -5.28 -10.40 25.88
C ASN A 17 -4.39 -11.00 24.78
N GLU A 18 -3.82 -12.18 25.02
CA GLU A 18 -3.06 -12.90 23.99
C GLU A 18 -3.99 -13.30 22.85
N MET A 19 -3.56 -12.99 21.62
CA MET A 19 -4.30 -13.32 20.42
C MET A 19 -3.34 -13.83 19.35
N CYS A 20 -3.58 -15.04 18.84
CA CYS A 20 -2.95 -15.53 17.63
C CYS A 20 -3.71 -14.99 16.42
N LEU A 21 -3.15 -14.00 15.74
CA LEU A 21 -3.78 -13.40 14.57
C LEU A 21 -3.58 -14.24 13.30
N PHE A 22 -2.34 -14.68 13.08
CA PHE A 22 -2.01 -15.59 11.97
C PHE A 22 -1.46 -16.89 12.53
N ASP A 23 -2.00 -18.01 12.08
CA ASP A 23 -1.59 -19.35 12.45
C ASP A 23 -1.39 -20.18 11.18
N GLY A 24 -0.12 -20.28 10.74
CA GLY A 24 0.21 -20.97 9.51
C GLY A 24 -0.34 -20.31 8.24
N PHE A 25 -0.45 -18.98 8.23
CA PHE A 25 -1.06 -18.20 7.13
C PHE A 25 -0.18 -18.23 5.89
N ASP A 26 -0.76 -18.65 4.77
CA ASP A 26 -0.14 -18.65 3.45
C ASP A 26 -0.81 -17.59 2.56
N PHE A 27 0.00 -16.80 1.85
CA PHE A 27 -0.49 -15.79 0.93
C PHE A 27 0.53 -15.51 -0.18
N THR A 28 0.07 -15.48 -1.42
CA THR A 28 0.92 -15.24 -2.58
C THR A 28 0.35 -14.12 -3.44
N VAL A 29 1.23 -13.28 -3.97
CA VAL A 29 0.92 -12.26 -4.98
C VAL A 29 1.89 -12.43 -6.14
N GLU A 30 1.35 -12.64 -7.33
CA GLU A 30 2.13 -12.83 -8.54
C GLU A 30 2.72 -11.51 -9.05
N ASP A 31 3.76 -11.61 -9.89
CA ASP A 31 4.37 -10.43 -10.49
C ASP A 31 3.38 -9.66 -11.37
N GLY A 32 3.28 -8.37 -11.14
CA GLY A 32 2.36 -7.48 -11.84
C GLY A 32 0.89 -7.65 -11.42
N GLU A 33 0.59 -8.51 -10.46
CA GLU A 33 -0.76 -8.68 -9.93
C GLU A 33 -1.16 -7.46 -9.10
N PHE A 34 -2.41 -7.01 -9.24
CA PHE A 34 -3.01 -6.00 -8.37
C PHE A 34 -4.10 -6.68 -7.52
N VAL A 35 -3.78 -6.89 -6.25
CA VAL A 35 -4.66 -7.54 -5.28
C VAL A 35 -5.36 -6.50 -4.42
N SER A 36 -6.68 -6.51 -4.41
CA SER A 36 -7.50 -5.73 -3.47
C SER A 36 -7.81 -6.60 -2.25
N VAL A 37 -7.45 -6.12 -1.06
CA VAL A 37 -7.67 -6.82 0.22
C VAL A 37 -8.74 -6.07 1.02
N VAL A 38 -9.81 -6.77 1.34
CA VAL A 38 -10.92 -6.27 2.17
C VAL A 38 -11.07 -7.13 3.43
N GLY A 39 -11.86 -6.67 4.39
CA GLY A 39 -12.11 -7.41 5.64
C GLY A 39 -12.57 -6.46 6.74
N SER A 40 -13.16 -7.01 7.80
CA SER A 40 -13.58 -6.26 9.00
C SER A 40 -12.39 -5.65 9.75
N ASN A 41 -12.68 -4.78 10.71
CA ASN A 41 -11.68 -4.31 11.65
C ASN A 41 -11.14 -5.51 12.45
N GLY A 42 -9.82 -5.55 12.69
CA GLY A 42 -9.18 -6.67 13.37
C GLY A 42 -8.90 -7.90 12.48
N SER A 43 -9.34 -7.94 11.22
CA SER A 43 -9.16 -9.11 10.34
C SER A 43 -7.70 -9.42 9.97
N GLY A 44 -6.76 -8.51 10.27
CA GLY A 44 -5.33 -8.71 9.99
C GLY A 44 -4.78 -7.93 8.81
N LYS A 45 -5.57 -7.10 8.10
CA LYS A 45 -5.12 -6.34 6.90
C LYS A 45 -3.87 -5.49 7.16
N THR A 46 -3.92 -4.63 8.18
CA THR A 46 -2.77 -3.77 8.55
C THR A 46 -1.60 -4.59 9.05
N SER A 47 -1.84 -5.68 9.78
CA SER A 47 -0.80 -6.61 10.23
C SER A 47 -0.11 -7.29 9.06
N LEU A 48 -0.87 -7.74 8.05
CA LEU A 48 -0.34 -8.29 6.80
C LEU A 48 0.62 -7.29 6.12
N LEU A 49 0.18 -6.04 5.93
CA LEU A 49 1.03 -5.00 5.33
C LEU A 49 2.27 -4.72 6.17
N ASN A 50 2.14 -4.66 7.50
CA ASN A 50 3.24 -4.39 8.39
C ASN A 50 4.27 -5.54 8.44
N LEU A 51 3.84 -6.80 8.34
CA LEU A 51 4.71 -7.96 8.19
C LEU A 51 5.52 -7.89 6.88
N ILE A 52 4.88 -7.58 5.76
CA ILE A 52 5.54 -7.42 4.46
C ILE A 52 6.57 -6.29 4.51
N CYS A 53 6.21 -5.14 5.10
CA CYS A 53 7.09 -3.99 5.25
C CYS A 53 8.21 -4.20 6.29
N GLY A 54 8.08 -5.18 7.19
CA GLY A 54 9.01 -5.40 8.30
C GLY A 54 8.86 -4.37 9.42
N SER A 55 7.70 -3.72 9.52
CA SER A 55 7.35 -2.81 10.63
C SER A 55 7.00 -3.61 11.89
N ILE A 56 6.62 -4.87 11.73
CA ILE A 56 6.46 -5.88 12.78
C ILE A 56 7.14 -7.16 12.33
N ASP A 57 7.66 -7.94 13.28
CA ASP A 57 8.27 -9.22 13.01
C ASP A 57 7.22 -10.34 13.05
N THR A 58 7.47 -11.39 12.25
CA THR A 58 6.72 -12.64 12.36
C THR A 58 7.31 -13.51 13.47
N ASP A 59 6.45 -14.26 14.15
CA ASP A 59 6.86 -15.20 15.20
C ASP A 59 7.23 -16.57 14.58
N GLY A 60 6.71 -16.88 13.38
CA GLY A 60 7.03 -18.07 12.60
C GLY A 60 6.76 -17.87 11.11
N GLY A 61 7.28 -18.80 10.29
CA GLY A 61 7.12 -18.75 8.84
C GLY A 61 8.16 -17.89 8.11
N ARG A 62 7.94 -17.67 6.81
CA ARG A 62 8.88 -16.93 5.95
C ARG A 62 8.15 -15.96 5.02
N ILE A 63 8.84 -14.85 4.69
CA ILE A 63 8.42 -13.86 3.70
C ILE A 63 9.46 -13.85 2.59
N VAL A 64 9.05 -14.25 1.40
CA VAL A 64 9.93 -14.38 0.24
C VAL A 64 9.50 -13.39 -0.84
N VAL A 65 10.44 -12.63 -1.38
CA VAL A 65 10.24 -11.65 -2.44
C VAL A 65 11.20 -11.95 -3.58
N ASN A 66 10.68 -12.23 -4.77
CA ASN A 66 11.48 -12.56 -5.96
C ASN A 66 12.52 -13.66 -5.67
N GLY A 67 12.11 -14.70 -4.94
CA GLY A 67 12.96 -15.83 -4.52
C GLY A 67 13.94 -15.52 -3.39
N GLN A 68 13.95 -14.31 -2.84
CA GLN A 68 14.81 -13.93 -1.73
C GLN A 68 14.03 -13.90 -0.41
N ASP A 69 14.51 -14.62 0.59
CA ASP A 69 13.97 -14.53 1.95
C ASP A 69 14.31 -13.16 2.56
N ILE A 70 13.26 -12.42 2.92
CA ILE A 70 13.38 -11.10 3.55
C ILE A 70 12.88 -11.10 4.99
N THR A 71 12.52 -12.25 5.55
CA THR A 71 11.88 -12.40 6.87
C THR A 71 12.60 -11.68 8.00
N ARG A 72 13.93 -11.73 7.99
CA ARG A 72 14.78 -11.08 9.01
C ARG A 72 15.39 -9.76 8.58
N ARG A 73 15.04 -9.27 7.36
CA ARG A 73 15.56 -7.98 6.88
C ARG A 73 14.84 -6.83 7.57
N GLN A 74 15.60 -5.86 8.04
CA GLN A 74 15.09 -4.66 8.68
C GLN A 74 14.20 -3.83 7.75
N ALA A 75 13.20 -3.16 8.30
CA ALA A 75 12.21 -2.38 7.55
C ALA A 75 12.84 -1.42 6.53
N TYR A 76 13.89 -0.65 6.91
CA TYR A 76 14.52 0.29 5.99
C TYR A 76 15.17 -0.39 4.76
N VAL A 77 15.62 -1.64 4.89
CA VAL A 77 16.17 -2.41 3.76
C VAL A 77 15.04 -2.82 2.82
N ARG A 78 13.92 -3.30 3.38
CA ARG A 78 12.73 -3.67 2.59
C ARG A 78 12.16 -2.47 1.87
N HIS A 79 12.05 -1.32 2.55
CA HIS A 79 11.52 -0.07 1.98
C HIS A 79 12.36 0.49 0.82
N ARG A 80 13.59 0.01 0.57
CA ARG A 80 14.31 0.37 -0.65
C ARG A 80 13.58 -0.11 -1.91
N LYS A 81 12.84 -1.22 -1.80
CA LYS A 81 12.14 -1.90 -2.91
C LYS A 81 10.63 -1.92 -2.75
N ILE A 82 10.10 -1.44 -1.63
CA ILE A 82 8.67 -1.35 -1.37
C ILE A 82 8.26 0.12 -1.37
N GLY A 83 7.29 0.47 -2.23
CA GLY A 83 6.54 1.72 -2.15
C GLY A 83 5.37 1.55 -1.19
N ARG A 84 5.13 2.50 -0.29
CA ARG A 84 3.94 2.49 0.57
C ARG A 84 3.26 3.83 0.55
N VAL A 85 1.96 3.82 0.29
CA VAL A 85 1.08 4.98 0.40
C VAL A 85 0.17 4.74 1.57
N TYR A 86 0.16 5.67 2.51
CA TYR A 86 -0.60 5.57 3.76
C TYR A 86 -1.95 6.28 3.62
N GLN A 87 -2.87 5.95 4.50
CA GLN A 87 -4.13 6.66 4.67
C GLN A 87 -3.90 8.16 4.97
N ASP A 88 -2.96 8.44 5.88
CA ASP A 88 -2.49 9.81 6.16
C ASP A 88 -1.24 10.10 5.29
N PRO A 89 -1.35 11.01 4.29
CA PRO A 89 -0.23 11.32 3.42
C PRO A 89 0.97 11.94 4.14
N SER A 90 0.81 12.50 5.34
CA SER A 90 1.93 13.03 6.13
C SER A 90 2.92 11.95 6.57
N LYS A 91 2.51 10.68 6.61
CA LYS A 91 3.42 9.55 6.88
C LYS A 91 4.33 9.20 5.70
N GLY A 92 3.93 9.59 4.49
CA GLY A 92 4.68 9.34 3.25
C GLY A 92 5.40 10.58 2.70
N THR A 93 5.18 11.75 3.31
CA THR A 93 5.75 13.05 2.91
C THR A 93 6.31 13.80 4.10
N CYS A 94 7.06 14.86 3.83
CA CYS A 94 7.57 15.77 4.86
C CYS A 94 6.83 17.12 4.74
N PRO A 95 5.75 17.38 5.52
CA PRO A 95 4.89 18.54 5.33
C PRO A 95 5.61 19.90 5.46
N SER A 96 6.66 19.98 6.29
CA SER A 96 7.47 21.21 6.50
C SER A 96 8.42 21.51 5.34
N MET A 97 8.67 20.54 4.45
CA MET A 97 9.55 20.66 3.31
C MET A 97 8.76 21.01 2.04
N THR A 98 9.44 21.63 1.08
CA THR A 98 8.88 21.94 -0.24
C THR A 98 8.65 20.68 -1.08
N ILE A 99 7.88 20.81 -2.17
CA ILE A 99 7.70 19.74 -3.17
C ILE A 99 9.06 19.32 -3.72
N LEU A 100 9.94 20.27 -4.08
CA LEU A 100 11.27 19.98 -4.61
C LEU A 100 12.12 19.16 -3.64
N GLU A 101 12.06 19.50 -2.34
CA GLU A 101 12.80 18.79 -1.30
C GLU A 101 12.27 17.37 -1.10
N ASN A 102 10.96 17.21 -1.01
CA ASN A 102 10.31 15.89 -0.92
C ASN A 102 10.64 14.99 -2.13
N MET A 103 10.53 15.53 -3.35
CA MET A 103 10.88 14.82 -4.58
C MET A 103 12.37 14.41 -4.60
N SER A 104 13.25 15.30 -4.15
CA SER A 104 14.69 15.02 -4.05
C SER A 104 14.99 13.89 -3.05
N LEU A 105 14.29 13.85 -1.90
CA LEU A 105 14.41 12.75 -0.94
C LEU A 105 13.94 11.42 -1.54
N ALA A 106 12.79 11.42 -2.21
CA ALA A 106 12.23 10.22 -2.83
C ALA A 106 13.15 9.67 -3.94
N ASP A 107 13.75 10.54 -4.76
CA ASP A 107 14.69 10.19 -5.83
C ASP A 107 16.00 9.59 -5.29
N ASN A 108 16.36 9.93 -4.06
CA ASN A 108 17.55 9.39 -3.39
C ASN A 108 17.28 8.05 -2.66
N LYS A 109 16.06 7.54 -2.73
CA LYS A 109 15.68 6.27 -2.08
C LYS A 109 16.61 5.13 -2.51
N GLY A 110 17.20 4.45 -1.53
CA GLY A 110 18.10 3.32 -1.77
C GLY A 110 19.52 3.68 -2.20
N ARG A 111 19.85 4.96 -2.37
CA ARG A 111 21.21 5.43 -2.66
C ARG A 111 22.00 5.69 -1.38
N HIS A 112 23.31 5.61 -1.47
CA HIS A 112 24.19 6.02 -0.37
C HIS A 112 24.18 7.54 -0.22
N TYR A 113 23.86 8.01 0.98
CA TYR A 113 24.01 9.42 1.36
C TYR A 113 25.47 9.67 1.71
N GLY A 114 26.18 10.39 0.83
CA GLY A 114 27.50 10.95 1.13
C GLY A 114 27.38 12.43 1.53
N LEU A 115 28.48 13.18 1.48
CA LEU A 115 28.51 14.63 1.72
C LEU A 115 27.93 15.46 0.54
N ARG A 116 26.87 14.96 -0.09
CA ARG A 116 26.19 15.62 -1.21
C ARG A 116 25.02 16.44 -0.68
N LYS A 117 24.67 17.51 -1.44
CA LYS A 117 23.45 18.28 -1.15
C LYS A 117 22.24 17.37 -1.26
N GLY A 118 21.34 17.42 -0.26
CA GLY A 118 20.11 16.61 -0.25
C GLY A 118 19.13 17.00 -1.35
N ILE A 119 19.17 18.28 -1.79
CA ILE A 119 18.31 18.80 -2.87
C ILE A 119 19.04 18.68 -4.21
N ASN A 120 18.41 17.98 -5.14
CA ASN A 120 18.96 17.79 -6.49
C ASN A 120 18.35 18.79 -7.49
N LYS A 121 18.88 20.01 -7.50
CA LYS A 121 18.39 21.07 -8.40
C LYS A 121 18.57 20.74 -9.89
N SER A 122 19.52 19.89 -10.26
CA SER A 122 19.76 19.52 -11.66
C SER A 122 18.63 18.63 -12.23
N ARG A 123 17.81 18.02 -11.37
CA ARG A 123 16.66 17.20 -11.76
C ARG A 123 15.32 17.92 -11.71
N THR A 124 15.32 19.23 -11.49
CA THR A 124 14.08 20.03 -11.38
C THR A 124 13.17 19.85 -12.60
N ALA A 125 13.72 19.84 -13.80
CA ALA A 125 12.95 19.62 -15.04
C ALA A 125 12.25 18.23 -15.02
N HIS A 126 12.96 17.19 -14.64
CA HIS A 126 12.44 15.85 -14.52
C HIS A 126 11.33 15.76 -13.44
N TYR A 127 11.49 16.44 -12.32
CA TYR A 127 10.44 16.47 -11.29
C TYR A 127 9.18 17.20 -11.77
N ARG A 128 9.33 18.29 -12.55
CA ARG A 128 8.20 18.97 -13.20
C ARG A 128 7.45 18.03 -14.15
N GLU A 129 8.17 17.31 -14.98
CA GLU A 129 7.62 16.31 -15.91
C GLU A 129 6.83 15.22 -15.16
N LEU A 130 7.37 14.67 -14.07
CA LEU A 130 6.66 13.69 -13.25
C LEU A 130 5.42 14.26 -12.59
N LEU A 131 5.48 15.48 -12.06
CA LEU A 131 4.37 16.15 -11.40
C LEU A 131 3.26 16.53 -12.39
N SER A 132 3.60 16.92 -13.62
CA SER A 132 2.61 17.25 -14.65
C SER A 132 1.72 16.05 -15.03
N GLN A 133 2.23 14.81 -14.88
CA GLN A 133 1.44 13.60 -15.09
C GLN A 133 0.28 13.44 -14.09
N LEU A 134 0.30 14.18 -12.98
CA LEU A 134 -0.75 14.15 -11.98
C LEU A 134 -1.98 14.99 -12.37
N ASP A 135 -1.85 15.92 -13.31
CA ASP A 135 -2.89 16.87 -13.73
C ASP A 135 -3.47 17.72 -12.57
N LEU A 136 -2.60 18.10 -11.60
CA LEU A 136 -2.98 18.83 -10.38
C LEU A 136 -2.28 20.20 -10.24
N GLY A 137 -1.53 20.62 -11.24
CA GLY A 137 -0.81 21.90 -11.25
C GLY A 137 0.35 21.96 -10.24
N LEU A 138 0.89 20.82 -9.83
CA LEU A 138 1.98 20.74 -8.86
C LEU A 138 3.35 21.05 -9.48
N GLU A 139 3.49 20.87 -10.78
CA GLU A 139 4.70 21.17 -11.55
C GLU A 139 5.12 22.64 -11.46
N GLU A 140 4.16 23.56 -11.24
CA GLU A 140 4.42 25.00 -11.07
C GLU A 140 4.69 25.40 -9.60
N LYS A 141 4.51 24.46 -8.65
CA LYS A 141 4.52 24.72 -7.19
C LYS A 141 5.72 24.12 -6.48
N LEU A 142 6.85 23.92 -7.14
CA LEU A 142 8.00 23.20 -6.56
C LEU A 142 8.52 23.79 -5.26
N ASP A 143 8.40 25.10 -5.05
CA ASP A 143 8.83 25.81 -3.84
C ASP A 143 7.73 25.90 -2.77
N THR A 144 6.52 25.38 -3.04
CA THR A 144 5.43 25.33 -2.06
C THR A 144 5.69 24.20 -1.06
N ARG A 145 5.43 24.45 0.23
CA ARG A 145 5.49 23.41 1.26
C ARG A 145 4.40 22.39 1.05
N VAL A 146 4.73 21.13 1.27
CA VAL A 146 3.76 20.02 1.10
C VAL A 146 2.60 20.13 2.10
N GLY A 147 2.83 20.71 3.27
CA GLY A 147 1.80 20.99 4.26
C GLY A 147 0.70 21.94 3.77
N ASP A 148 1.01 22.82 2.81
CA ASP A 148 0.07 23.82 2.25
C ASP A 148 -0.78 23.27 1.09
N LEU A 149 -0.52 22.02 0.67
CA LEU A 149 -1.27 21.34 -0.39
C LEU A 149 -2.61 20.82 0.12
N SER A 150 -3.60 20.69 -0.78
CA SER A 150 -4.83 19.95 -0.45
C SER A 150 -4.58 18.49 -0.13
N GLY A 151 -5.51 17.83 0.56
CA GLY A 151 -5.39 16.40 0.89
C GLY A 151 -5.15 15.53 -0.34
N GLY A 152 -5.91 15.76 -1.42
CA GLY A 152 -5.75 15.05 -2.68
C GLY A 152 -4.41 15.30 -3.37
N GLN A 153 -3.93 16.55 -3.39
CA GLN A 153 -2.62 16.90 -3.93
C GLN A 153 -1.48 16.21 -3.16
N ARG A 154 -1.57 16.19 -1.82
CA ARG A 154 -0.59 15.47 -0.98
C ARG A 154 -0.62 13.97 -1.23
N GLN A 155 -1.82 13.40 -1.40
CA GLN A 155 -1.97 11.97 -1.65
C GLN A 155 -1.42 11.57 -3.04
N ALA A 156 -1.73 12.34 -4.08
CA ALA A 156 -1.17 12.15 -5.42
C ALA A 156 0.36 12.23 -5.41
N MET A 157 0.90 13.21 -4.69
CA MET A 157 2.34 13.36 -4.53
C MET A 157 2.97 12.18 -3.77
N ALA A 158 2.35 11.70 -2.68
CA ALA A 158 2.81 10.53 -1.95
C ALA A 158 2.84 9.27 -2.84
N LEU A 159 1.81 9.08 -3.67
CA LEU A 159 1.75 8.00 -4.66
C LEU A 159 2.88 8.11 -5.70
N LEU A 160 3.08 9.30 -6.28
CA LEU A 160 4.16 9.56 -7.23
C LEU A 160 5.53 9.25 -6.61
N MET A 161 5.81 9.81 -5.43
CA MET A 161 7.06 9.61 -4.70
C MET A 161 7.31 8.13 -4.38
N SER A 162 6.26 7.38 -4.03
CA SER A 162 6.37 5.95 -3.72
C SER A 162 6.79 5.11 -4.93
N THR A 163 6.54 5.61 -6.15
CA THR A 163 6.78 4.92 -7.42
C THR A 163 7.85 5.57 -8.31
N MET A 164 8.52 6.62 -7.83
CA MET A 164 9.58 7.33 -8.61
C MET A 164 10.81 6.48 -8.87
N THR A 165 11.18 5.64 -7.92
CA THR A 165 12.31 4.72 -8.05
C THR A 165 11.80 3.32 -8.34
N PRO A 166 12.61 2.44 -8.97
CA PRO A 166 12.21 1.05 -9.18
C PRO A 166 11.87 0.34 -7.88
N ILE A 167 10.65 -0.17 -7.79
CA ILE A 167 10.14 -0.93 -6.66
C ILE A 167 9.66 -2.30 -7.12
N ASP A 168 9.71 -3.28 -6.22
CA ASP A 168 9.17 -4.63 -6.44
C ASP A 168 7.67 -4.67 -6.12
N PHE A 169 7.23 -3.88 -5.11
CA PHE A 169 5.84 -3.82 -4.64
C PHE A 169 5.40 -2.41 -4.34
N LEU A 170 4.12 -2.15 -4.59
CA LEU A 170 3.38 -0.98 -4.11
C LEU A 170 2.33 -1.45 -3.10
N ILE A 171 2.36 -0.87 -1.92
CA ILE A 171 1.38 -1.08 -0.86
C ILE A 171 0.53 0.17 -0.72
N LEU A 172 -0.78 0.01 -0.84
CA LEU A 172 -1.78 1.05 -0.71
C LEU A 172 -2.62 0.76 0.53
N ASP A 173 -2.41 1.53 1.59
CA ASP A 173 -3.02 1.32 2.91
C ASP A 173 -4.15 2.34 3.10
N GLU A 174 -5.37 1.99 2.68
CA GLU A 174 -6.57 2.84 2.74
C GLU A 174 -6.35 4.27 2.19
N HIS A 175 -5.55 4.38 1.16
CA HIS A 175 -4.97 5.64 0.66
C HIS A 175 -5.99 6.65 0.14
N THR A 176 -7.26 6.32 0.04
CA THR A 176 -8.35 7.23 -0.36
C THR A 176 -9.36 7.51 0.75
N ALA A 177 -9.23 6.87 1.92
CA ALA A 177 -10.26 6.91 2.96
C ALA A 177 -10.44 8.31 3.60
N ALA A 178 -9.39 9.13 3.62
CA ALA A 178 -9.42 10.49 4.18
C ALA A 178 -9.80 11.57 3.17
N LEU A 179 -10.18 11.20 1.94
CA LEU A 179 -10.50 12.13 0.85
C LEU A 179 -12.02 12.23 0.62
N ASP A 180 -12.46 13.36 0.11
CA ASP A 180 -13.81 13.47 -0.40
C ASP A 180 -14.04 12.55 -1.61
N PRO A 181 -15.30 12.15 -1.90
CA PRO A 181 -15.60 11.13 -2.91
C PRO A 181 -15.06 11.46 -4.31
N ARG A 182 -15.10 12.75 -4.73
CA ARG A 182 -14.62 13.19 -6.03
C ARG A 182 -13.10 13.08 -6.13
N THR A 183 -12.41 13.53 -5.10
CA THR A 183 -10.95 13.45 -5.02
C THR A 183 -10.48 12.00 -4.92
N ALA A 184 -11.17 11.16 -4.13
CA ALA A 184 -10.88 9.74 -4.01
C ALA A 184 -10.95 9.02 -5.37
N GLU A 185 -11.96 9.34 -6.19
CA GLU A 185 -12.11 8.78 -7.54
C GLU A 185 -10.94 9.18 -8.46
N ILE A 186 -10.50 10.45 -8.40
CA ILE A 186 -9.35 10.94 -9.16
C ILE A 186 -8.08 10.18 -8.75
N ILE A 187 -7.85 10.03 -7.43
CA ILE A 187 -6.67 9.31 -6.92
C ILE A 187 -6.71 7.83 -7.30
N MET A 188 -7.88 7.18 -7.29
CA MET A 188 -7.99 5.78 -7.71
C MET A 188 -7.67 5.61 -9.20
N LYS A 189 -8.17 6.46 -10.07
CA LYS A 189 -7.84 6.45 -11.51
C LYS A 189 -6.35 6.68 -11.75
N LEU A 190 -5.77 7.63 -11.03
CA LEU A 190 -4.32 7.89 -11.08
C LEU A 190 -3.52 6.66 -10.62
N THR A 191 -3.95 6.02 -9.53
CA THR A 191 -3.33 4.80 -9.00
C THR A 191 -3.34 3.68 -10.04
N ASP A 192 -4.51 3.39 -10.64
CA ASP A 192 -4.66 2.35 -11.65
C ASP A 192 -3.78 2.62 -12.87
N ARG A 193 -3.75 3.88 -13.35
CA ARG A 193 -2.86 4.30 -14.44
C ARG A 193 -1.40 4.00 -14.12
N ILE A 194 -0.89 4.48 -12.98
CA ILE A 194 0.51 4.29 -12.58
C ILE A 194 0.86 2.81 -12.44
N VAL A 195 -0.02 2.02 -11.80
CA VAL A 195 0.20 0.58 -11.60
C VAL A 195 0.29 -0.16 -12.93
N ARG A 196 -0.61 0.14 -13.88
CA ARG A 196 -0.62 -0.49 -15.21
C ARG A 196 0.57 -0.09 -16.05
N GLU A 197 0.90 1.21 -16.13
CA GLU A 197 2.02 1.71 -16.91
C GLU A 197 3.36 1.17 -16.43
N LYS A 198 3.55 1.10 -15.11
CA LYS A 198 4.79 0.61 -14.49
C LYS A 198 4.80 -0.90 -14.26
N LYS A 199 3.68 -1.58 -14.47
CA LYS A 199 3.49 -3.03 -14.19
C LYS A 199 3.93 -3.43 -12.79
N VAL A 200 3.60 -2.59 -11.79
CA VAL A 200 4.03 -2.80 -10.41
C VAL A 200 3.08 -3.77 -9.72
N THR A 201 3.63 -4.81 -9.09
CA THR A 201 2.87 -5.69 -8.18
C THR A 201 2.29 -4.87 -7.04
N THR A 202 0.98 -4.91 -6.84
CA THR A 202 0.28 -3.99 -5.94
C THR A 202 -0.64 -4.73 -4.97
N ILE A 203 -0.58 -4.33 -3.71
CA ILE A 203 -1.53 -4.76 -2.66
C ILE A 203 -2.25 -3.51 -2.17
N MET A 204 -3.56 -3.46 -2.36
CA MET A 204 -4.42 -2.39 -1.88
C MET A 204 -5.33 -2.88 -0.76
N VAL A 205 -5.17 -2.33 0.42
CA VAL A 205 -6.16 -2.48 1.50
C VAL A 205 -7.17 -1.36 1.40
N THR A 206 -8.44 -1.69 1.41
CA THR A 206 -9.52 -0.70 1.36
C THR A 206 -10.79 -1.20 2.08
N HIS A 207 -11.54 -0.27 2.65
CA HIS A 207 -12.91 -0.50 3.14
C HIS A 207 -13.97 -0.17 2.07
N ASN A 208 -13.58 0.44 0.95
CA ASN A 208 -14.50 0.75 -0.14
C ASN A 208 -14.64 -0.47 -1.06
N LEU A 209 -15.75 -1.21 -0.90
CA LEU A 209 -16.02 -2.43 -1.66
C LEU A 209 -16.14 -2.16 -3.17
N ARG A 210 -16.68 -1.01 -3.57
CA ARG A 210 -16.75 -0.62 -4.98
C ARG A 210 -15.34 -0.54 -5.57
N TYR A 211 -14.41 0.13 -4.91
CA TYR A 211 -13.02 0.20 -5.39
C TYR A 211 -12.33 -1.17 -5.38
N ALA A 212 -12.61 -2.01 -4.38
CA ALA A 212 -12.05 -3.35 -4.32
C ALA A 212 -12.52 -4.23 -5.49
N LEU A 213 -13.76 -4.07 -5.96
CA LEU A 213 -14.31 -4.76 -7.13
C LEU A 213 -13.81 -4.17 -8.45
N GLU A 214 -13.83 -2.83 -8.57
CA GLU A 214 -13.52 -2.12 -9.80
C GLU A 214 -12.03 -2.19 -10.16
N TYR A 215 -11.14 -2.06 -9.15
CA TYR A 215 -9.70 -1.99 -9.35
C TYR A 215 -8.99 -3.29 -8.97
N GLY A 216 -7.89 -3.57 -9.69
CA GLY A 216 -7.11 -4.77 -9.48
C GLY A 216 -7.68 -6.02 -10.17
N SER A 217 -6.82 -7.05 -10.27
CA SER A 217 -7.11 -8.32 -10.94
C SER A 217 -7.65 -9.40 -10.01
N ARG A 218 -7.44 -9.23 -8.69
CA ARG A 218 -7.83 -10.20 -7.65
C ARG A 218 -8.41 -9.50 -6.43
N LEU A 219 -9.42 -10.11 -5.84
CA LEU A 219 -10.05 -9.70 -4.59
C LEU A 219 -9.82 -10.77 -3.54
N VAL A 220 -9.30 -10.35 -2.39
CA VAL A 220 -9.10 -11.22 -1.22
C VAL A 220 -9.84 -10.63 -0.04
N MET A 221 -10.63 -11.45 0.67
CA MET A 221 -11.27 -11.06 1.92
C MET A 221 -10.59 -11.76 3.07
N LEU A 222 -10.13 -10.97 4.05
CA LEU A 222 -9.56 -11.46 5.30
C LEU A 222 -10.59 -11.38 6.43
N HIS A 223 -10.62 -12.42 7.25
CA HIS A 223 -11.35 -12.46 8.51
C HIS A 223 -10.54 -13.24 9.54
N GLU A 224 -10.31 -12.65 10.73
CA GLU A 224 -9.56 -13.26 11.81
C GLU A 224 -8.27 -13.96 11.37
N GLY A 225 -7.48 -13.26 10.56
CA GLY A 225 -6.20 -13.77 10.05
C GLY A 225 -6.29 -14.88 9.00
N LYS A 226 -7.48 -15.17 8.46
CA LYS A 226 -7.70 -16.18 7.42
C LYS A 226 -8.22 -15.55 6.15
N VAL A 227 -7.87 -16.15 5.00
CA VAL A 227 -8.47 -15.83 3.71
C VAL A 227 -9.79 -16.60 3.60
N ILE A 228 -10.90 -15.86 3.49
CA ILE A 228 -12.25 -16.43 3.38
C ILE A 228 -12.84 -16.29 1.98
N VAL A 229 -12.37 -15.31 1.23
CA VAL A 229 -12.67 -15.14 -0.20
C VAL A 229 -11.38 -14.88 -0.93
N ASP A 230 -11.20 -15.56 -2.06
CA ASP A 230 -10.12 -15.34 -3.00
C ASP A 230 -10.67 -15.50 -4.41
N ARG A 231 -10.77 -14.40 -5.14
CA ARG A 231 -11.36 -14.38 -6.49
C ARG A 231 -10.50 -13.57 -7.43
N SER A 232 -10.18 -14.13 -8.58
CA SER A 232 -9.38 -13.49 -9.64
C SER A 232 -10.07 -13.59 -11.01
N GLY A 233 -9.63 -12.77 -11.95
CA GLY A 233 -10.06 -12.80 -13.35
C GLY A 233 -11.58 -12.72 -13.50
N GLU A 234 -12.18 -13.65 -14.25
CA GLU A 234 -13.62 -13.66 -14.52
C GLU A 234 -14.46 -13.93 -13.26
N ALA A 235 -13.93 -14.68 -12.28
CA ALA A 235 -14.62 -14.91 -11.02
C ALA A 235 -14.76 -13.61 -10.20
N LYS A 236 -13.74 -12.75 -10.21
CA LYS A 236 -13.81 -11.41 -9.59
C LYS A 236 -14.81 -10.50 -10.33
N LYS A 237 -14.77 -10.49 -11.67
CA LYS A 237 -15.64 -9.62 -12.49
C LYS A 237 -17.14 -9.89 -12.31
N ARG A 238 -17.51 -11.12 -11.95
CA ARG A 238 -18.90 -11.52 -11.71
C ARG A 238 -19.40 -11.18 -10.31
N MET A 239 -18.50 -10.84 -9.39
CA MET A 239 -18.87 -10.44 -8.04
C MET A 239 -19.47 -9.04 -8.02
N ASP A 240 -20.46 -8.86 -7.16
CA ASP A 240 -21.03 -7.55 -6.87
C ASP A 240 -20.88 -7.19 -5.37
N THR A 241 -21.26 -5.96 -5.04
CA THR A 241 -21.17 -5.46 -3.67
C THR A 241 -22.11 -6.22 -2.73
N GLU A 242 -23.26 -6.69 -3.22
CA GLU A 242 -24.27 -7.39 -2.42
C GLU A 242 -23.74 -8.76 -1.99
N GLU A 243 -23.09 -9.50 -2.90
CA GLU A 243 -22.45 -10.78 -2.60
C GLU A 243 -21.38 -10.62 -1.50
N ILE A 244 -20.52 -9.61 -1.61
CA ILE A 244 -19.49 -9.35 -0.59
C ILE A 244 -20.13 -8.99 0.75
N MET A 245 -21.13 -8.12 0.74
CA MET A 245 -21.85 -7.73 1.96
C MET A 245 -22.56 -8.93 2.59
N ALA A 246 -23.15 -9.83 1.80
CA ALA A 246 -23.77 -11.05 2.31
C ALA A 246 -22.75 -11.95 3.03
N ILE A 247 -21.52 -12.05 2.49
CA ILE A 247 -20.43 -12.79 3.14
C ILE A 247 -20.04 -12.12 4.46
N PHE A 248 -19.86 -10.77 4.48
CA PHE A 248 -19.58 -10.03 5.73
C PHE A 248 -20.64 -10.27 6.80
N ASN A 249 -21.92 -10.14 6.44
CA ASN A 249 -23.04 -10.32 7.37
C ASN A 249 -23.12 -11.74 7.94
N ARG A 250 -22.91 -12.77 7.10
CA ARG A 250 -22.89 -14.17 7.53
C ARG A 250 -21.83 -14.40 8.61
N ILE A 251 -20.61 -13.91 8.35
CA ILE A 251 -19.48 -14.08 9.26
C ILE A 251 -19.72 -13.35 10.59
N SER A 252 -20.27 -12.12 10.53
CA SER A 252 -20.62 -11.36 11.73
C SER A 252 -21.66 -12.06 12.59
N VAL A 253 -22.63 -12.74 11.97
CA VAL A 253 -23.67 -13.52 12.69
C VAL A 253 -23.07 -14.78 13.30
N GLU A 254 -22.20 -15.50 12.59
CA GLU A 254 -21.56 -16.73 13.07
C GLU A 254 -20.58 -16.46 14.23
N CYS A 255 -19.96 -15.27 14.28
CA CYS A 255 -19.03 -14.87 15.34
C CYS A 255 -19.70 -14.17 16.55
N GLY A 256 -21.04 -14.01 16.56
CA GLY A 256 -21.78 -13.54 17.73
C GLY A 256 -21.63 -12.06 18.09
N ASN A 257 -21.38 -11.20 17.11
CA ASN A 257 -21.40 -9.73 17.23
C ASN A 257 -22.66 -9.13 16.62
#